data_b1219f271ab947d95a6911ce72b8143e
#
_entry.id   b1219f271ab947d95a6911ce72b8143e
#
_cell.length_a   1.000
_cell.length_b   1.000
_cell.length_c   1.000
_cell.angle_alpha   90.00
_cell.angle_beta   90.00
_cell.angle_gamma   90.00
#
_symmetry.space_group_name_H-M   'P 1'
#
loop_
_entity.id
_entity.type
_entity.pdbx_description
1 polymer ?
#
loop_
_entity_poly.entity_id
_entity_poly.type
_entity_poly.pdbx_seq_one_letter_code
_entity_poly.pdbx_strand_id
1 'polypeptide(L)'
;MIHHNSIWWSTTYHCHKDFSNTSTPDCAESIENYAKRIHEFGTKCLYSGEHGSQGNQFEVYKVAEKEHLKYIHSAEAYWVKDRKEKDKANCHMMILAKNAEGRKDINFALSMANIDGYYYKPRIDLELLFNIPKENVIVTSACLSGWHYKDAEDIWLKVHDYFGDNFLLEVQAHNTEPQKRLNRKILKLAKEHNIQIICGLDSHYIDDNTAIKRDQILKYKHIEYPEEFGWYMDYPDTKTVITRFQEQGILSDEEILTAIMNTNVFVTECEEIIFDRKFMNTFCIIFNWFR
;
A
#
# COMPACT_ATOMS: atom_id res chain seq x y z
N MET A 1 14.93 28.16 1.22
CA MET A 1 15.71 27.24 0.35
C MET A 1 16.04 26.02 1.21
N ILE A 2 15.34 24.92 0.95
CA ILE A 2 15.53 23.66 1.68
C ILE A 2 16.77 22.99 1.10
N HIS A 3 17.76 22.69 1.96
CA HIS A 3 18.96 21.98 1.54
C HIS A 3 18.62 20.56 1.12
N HIS A 4 18.61 20.28 -0.18
CA HIS A 4 18.23 19.01 -0.81
C HIS A 4 19.18 17.82 -0.56
N ASN A 5 20.21 17.93 0.26
CA ASN A 5 21.33 16.97 0.25
C ASN A 5 21.30 15.84 1.29
N SER A 6 20.20 15.63 2.02
CA SER A 6 20.20 14.59 3.07
C SER A 6 18.84 13.95 3.37
N ILE A 7 17.84 14.12 2.53
CA ILE A 7 16.51 13.59 2.81
C ILE A 7 16.30 12.33 1.97
N TRP A 8 16.47 11.17 2.60
CA TRP A 8 16.26 9.85 2.02
C TRP A 8 14.79 9.47 2.14
N TRP A 9 14.16 9.09 1.04
CA TRP A 9 12.73 8.87 0.99
C TRP A 9 12.41 7.44 0.64
N SER A 10 11.45 6.85 1.32
CA SER A 10 10.86 5.58 0.95
C SER A 10 9.45 5.80 0.38
N THR A 11 9.36 6.53 -0.71
CA THR A 11 8.08 6.98 -1.26
C THR A 11 7.22 5.91 -1.93
N THR A 12 7.69 4.67 -2.07
CA THR A 12 7.03 3.61 -2.83
C THR A 12 6.37 2.53 -1.99
N TYR A 13 6.01 2.78 -0.75
CA TYR A 13 5.37 1.75 0.07
C TYR A 13 4.03 1.27 -0.54
N HIS A 14 3.30 2.15 -1.22
CA HIS A 14 2.11 1.85 -1.99
C HIS A 14 2.51 1.67 -3.44
N CYS A 15 2.75 0.43 -3.85
CA CYS A 15 3.22 0.07 -5.19
C CYS A 15 2.76 -1.34 -5.58
N HIS A 16 2.51 -1.52 -6.87
CA HIS A 16 1.97 -2.75 -7.46
C HIS A 16 2.92 -3.33 -8.50
N LYS A 17 2.96 -4.65 -8.59
CA LYS A 17 3.76 -5.41 -9.53
C LYS A 17 2.88 -6.43 -10.25
N ASP A 18 3.47 -7.25 -11.08
CA ASP A 18 2.78 -8.26 -11.89
C ASP A 18 1.87 -9.23 -11.11
N PHE A 19 2.14 -9.45 -9.82
CA PHE A 19 1.28 -10.26 -8.94
C PHE A 19 -0.06 -9.59 -8.60
N SER A 20 -0.17 -8.28 -8.72
CA SER A 20 -1.45 -7.55 -8.62
C SER A 20 -2.44 -7.93 -9.71
N ASN A 21 -1.94 -8.49 -10.83
CA ASN A 21 -2.74 -8.91 -11.99
C ASN A 21 -3.56 -10.19 -11.78
N THR A 22 -3.63 -10.74 -10.56
CA THR A 22 -4.35 -11.99 -10.30
C THR A 22 -5.85 -11.90 -10.54
N SER A 23 -6.45 -10.74 -10.33
CA SER A 23 -7.88 -10.52 -10.53
C SER A 23 -8.18 -9.58 -11.69
N THR A 24 -7.37 -8.56 -11.89
CA THR A 24 -7.51 -7.56 -12.96
C THR A 24 -6.12 -7.11 -13.37
N PRO A 25 -5.72 -7.32 -14.62
CA PRO A 25 -4.39 -6.88 -15.06
C PRO A 25 -4.36 -5.36 -15.16
N ASP A 26 -3.61 -4.73 -14.29
CA ASP A 26 -3.43 -3.29 -14.24
C ASP A 26 -1.98 -2.86 -13.95
N CYS A 27 -1.07 -3.81 -13.83
CA CYS A 27 0.34 -3.55 -13.61
C CYS A 27 1.21 -4.28 -14.63
N ALA A 28 2.27 -3.62 -15.10
CA ALA A 28 3.23 -4.17 -16.08
C ALA A 28 4.67 -4.12 -15.56
N GLU A 29 4.85 -4.00 -14.23
CA GLU A 29 6.17 -3.76 -13.68
C GLU A 29 6.70 -4.97 -12.89
N SER A 30 8.01 -5.21 -12.99
CA SER A 30 8.68 -6.30 -12.29
C SER A 30 9.28 -5.85 -10.95
N ILE A 31 9.54 -6.82 -10.09
CA ILE A 31 10.19 -6.60 -8.79
C ILE A 31 11.59 -6.02 -8.98
N GLU A 32 12.34 -6.52 -9.98
CA GLU A 32 13.71 -6.12 -10.29
C GLU A 32 13.77 -4.65 -10.76
N ASN A 33 12.80 -4.21 -11.54
CA ASN A 33 12.73 -2.83 -11.99
C ASN A 33 12.46 -1.86 -10.84
N TYR A 34 11.60 -2.24 -9.88
CA TYR A 34 11.44 -1.48 -8.64
C TYR A 34 12.74 -1.44 -7.83
N ALA A 35 13.42 -2.57 -7.65
CA ALA A 35 14.70 -2.62 -6.93
C ALA A 35 15.76 -1.70 -7.59
N LYS A 36 15.86 -1.73 -8.91
CA LYS A 36 16.74 -0.84 -9.67
C LYS A 36 16.39 0.64 -9.44
N ARG A 37 15.12 1.01 -9.53
CA ARG A 37 14.66 2.39 -9.31
C ARG A 37 14.93 2.85 -7.86
N ILE A 38 14.76 1.97 -6.89
CA ILE A 38 15.10 2.21 -5.49
C ILE A 38 16.58 2.57 -5.34
N HIS A 39 17.49 1.85 -6.02
CA HIS A 39 18.92 2.18 -6.03
C HIS A 39 19.21 3.52 -6.72
N GLU A 40 18.57 3.80 -7.87
CA GLU A 40 18.73 5.07 -8.59
C GLU A 40 18.38 6.27 -7.71
N PHE A 41 17.36 6.13 -6.84
CA PHE A 41 16.92 7.19 -5.93
C PHE A 41 17.58 7.12 -4.55
N GLY A 42 18.37 6.10 -4.27
CA GLY A 42 19.06 5.92 -3.00
C GLY A 42 18.13 5.61 -1.82
N THR A 43 16.91 5.13 -2.09
CA THR A 43 16.00 4.64 -1.06
C THR A 43 16.36 3.20 -0.67
N LYS A 44 15.76 2.63 0.39
CA LYS A 44 16.28 1.42 1.02
C LYS A 44 15.29 0.28 1.16
N CYS A 45 13.99 0.51 0.94
CA CYS A 45 12.97 -0.49 1.20
C CYS A 45 12.32 -0.99 -0.09
N LEU A 46 12.14 -2.30 -0.18
CA LEU A 46 11.36 -2.97 -1.22
C LEU A 46 10.14 -3.63 -0.58
N TYR A 47 8.96 -3.35 -1.13
CA TYR A 47 7.66 -3.70 -0.56
C TYR A 47 6.97 -4.80 -1.36
N SER A 48 6.21 -5.68 -0.67
CA SER A 48 5.39 -6.69 -1.37
C SER A 48 4.03 -6.17 -1.87
N GLY A 49 3.47 -5.19 -1.30
CA GLY A 49 2.29 -4.34 -1.59
C GLY A 49 1.31 -4.69 -2.72
N GLU A 50 0.91 -5.96 -2.89
CA GLU A 50 0.02 -6.36 -3.97
C GLU A 50 -1.47 -6.28 -3.59
N HIS A 51 -2.36 -6.21 -4.57
CA HIS A 51 -3.81 -6.21 -4.38
C HIS A 51 -4.32 -7.52 -3.75
N GLY A 52 -4.71 -7.47 -2.48
CA GLY A 52 -5.34 -8.58 -1.76
C GLY A 52 -4.55 -9.89 -1.71
N SER A 53 -3.25 -9.84 -2.01
CA SER A 53 -2.41 -11.03 -2.17
C SER A 53 -1.03 -10.87 -1.54
N GLN A 54 -0.45 -12.01 -1.15
CA GLN A 54 0.94 -12.14 -0.71
C GLN A 54 1.69 -13.24 -1.49
N GLY A 55 1.18 -13.59 -2.68
CA GLY A 55 1.74 -14.68 -3.47
C GLY A 55 3.19 -14.48 -3.86
N ASN A 56 3.65 -13.25 -4.04
CA ASN A 56 5.01 -12.89 -4.42
C ASN A 56 5.95 -12.59 -3.25
N GLN A 57 5.50 -12.68 -1.99
CA GLN A 57 6.29 -12.24 -0.82
C GLN A 57 7.71 -12.81 -0.78
N PHE A 58 7.85 -14.08 -1.16
CA PHE A 58 9.15 -14.75 -1.15
C PHE A 58 10.05 -14.30 -2.32
N GLU A 59 9.47 -14.02 -3.48
CA GLU A 59 10.22 -13.48 -4.63
C GLU A 59 10.72 -12.06 -4.34
N VAL A 60 9.85 -11.20 -3.76
CA VAL A 60 10.24 -9.85 -3.34
C VAL A 60 11.36 -9.90 -2.28
N TYR A 61 11.25 -10.83 -1.31
CA TYR A 61 12.28 -11.03 -0.30
C TYR A 61 13.63 -11.43 -0.91
N LYS A 62 13.63 -12.40 -1.88
CA LYS A 62 14.86 -12.83 -2.56
C LYS A 62 15.52 -11.68 -3.33
N VAL A 63 14.73 -10.86 -4.01
CA VAL A 63 15.26 -9.70 -4.72
C VAL A 63 15.79 -8.67 -3.73
N ALA A 64 15.06 -8.38 -2.65
CA ALA A 64 15.54 -7.45 -1.62
C ALA A 64 16.88 -7.91 -1.02
N GLU A 65 17.00 -9.20 -0.66
CA GLU A 65 18.25 -9.76 -0.13
C GLU A 65 19.40 -9.65 -1.14
N LYS A 66 19.16 -10.03 -2.40
CA LYS A 66 20.16 -9.95 -3.49
C LYS A 66 20.65 -8.52 -3.73
N GLU A 67 19.72 -7.57 -3.69
CA GLU A 67 19.98 -6.16 -3.96
C GLU A 67 20.32 -5.36 -2.68
N HIS A 68 20.50 -6.04 -1.53
CA HIS A 68 20.81 -5.42 -0.23
C HIS A 68 19.80 -4.33 0.19
N LEU A 69 18.52 -4.55 -0.11
CA LEU A 69 17.40 -3.71 0.27
C LEU A 69 16.68 -4.30 1.47
N LYS A 70 16.09 -3.46 2.29
CA LYS A 70 15.22 -3.90 3.38
C LYS A 70 13.88 -4.37 2.81
N TYR A 71 13.51 -5.61 3.09
CA TYR A 71 12.20 -6.15 2.74
C TYR A 71 11.14 -5.67 3.71
N ILE A 72 10.06 -5.09 3.19
CA ILE A 72 8.86 -4.74 3.95
C ILE A 72 7.69 -5.56 3.44
N HIS A 73 7.15 -6.39 4.32
CA HIS A 73 5.96 -7.18 4.03
C HIS A 73 4.72 -6.30 4.11
N SER A 74 3.97 -6.21 3.01
CA SER A 74 2.82 -5.33 2.90
C SER A 74 1.77 -5.87 1.94
N ALA A 75 0.54 -5.45 2.11
CA ALA A 75 -0.55 -5.73 1.18
C ALA A 75 -1.48 -4.54 1.08
N GLU A 76 -2.03 -4.30 -0.11
CA GLU A 76 -3.22 -3.51 -0.26
C GLU A 76 -4.44 -4.41 -0.13
N ALA A 77 -5.05 -4.41 1.05
CA ALA A 77 -6.21 -5.24 1.34
C ALA A 77 -7.50 -4.58 0.83
N TYR A 78 -8.44 -5.40 0.37
CA TYR A 78 -9.80 -4.96 0.09
C TYR A 78 -10.61 -5.02 1.39
N TRP A 79 -11.01 -3.88 1.95
CA TRP A 79 -11.82 -3.86 3.15
C TRP A 79 -13.29 -3.53 2.85
N VAL A 80 -14.18 -4.11 3.65
CA VAL A 80 -15.63 -3.97 3.57
C VAL A 80 -16.22 -3.83 4.98
N LYS A 81 -17.47 -3.44 5.07
CA LYS A 81 -18.17 -3.32 6.37
C LYS A 81 -18.40 -4.67 7.05
N ASP A 82 -18.80 -5.66 6.27
CA ASP A 82 -18.98 -7.05 6.70
C ASP A 82 -18.53 -7.97 5.56
N ARG A 83 -17.47 -8.77 5.78
CA ARG A 83 -16.91 -9.67 4.77
C ARG A 83 -17.84 -10.83 4.41
N LYS A 84 -18.82 -11.13 5.26
CA LYS A 84 -19.82 -12.20 5.04
C LYS A 84 -20.96 -11.77 4.12
N GLU A 85 -21.19 -10.45 4.00
CA GLU A 85 -22.17 -9.90 3.09
C GLU A 85 -21.70 -10.00 1.63
N LYS A 86 -22.65 -10.28 0.71
CA LYS A 86 -22.37 -10.37 -0.72
C LYS A 86 -22.49 -8.99 -1.39
N ASP A 87 -21.71 -8.03 -0.95
CA ASP A 87 -21.56 -6.72 -1.56
C ASP A 87 -20.29 -6.65 -2.40
N LYS A 88 -20.38 -6.13 -3.62
CA LYS A 88 -19.24 -5.91 -4.51
C LYS A 88 -18.44 -4.66 -4.13
N ALA A 89 -19.09 -3.70 -3.44
CA ALA A 89 -18.40 -2.51 -2.99
C ALA A 89 -17.29 -2.89 -2.01
N ASN A 90 -16.12 -2.36 -2.22
CA ASN A 90 -14.97 -2.52 -1.35
C ASN A 90 -14.13 -1.24 -1.37
N CYS A 91 -13.31 -1.08 -0.37
CA CYS A 91 -12.32 -0.01 -0.28
C CYS A 91 -10.94 -0.60 -0.14
N HIS A 92 -9.92 0.22 -0.41
CA HIS A 92 -8.53 -0.16 -0.27
C HIS A 92 -7.97 0.26 1.09
N MET A 93 -7.00 -0.50 1.59
CA MET A 93 -6.28 -0.25 2.84
C MET A 93 -4.88 -0.84 2.71
N MET A 94 -3.84 -0.06 2.99
CA MET A 94 -2.50 -0.61 3.08
C MET A 94 -2.24 -1.14 4.49
N ILE A 95 -1.70 -2.34 4.58
CA ILE A 95 -1.25 -2.95 5.83
C ILE A 95 0.20 -3.38 5.65
N LEU A 96 1.09 -2.90 6.53
CA LEU A 96 2.53 -3.12 6.44
C LEU A 96 3.05 -3.70 7.75
N ALA A 97 3.83 -4.76 7.69
CA ALA A 97 4.37 -5.41 8.88
C ALA A 97 5.51 -4.60 9.51
N LYS A 98 5.44 -4.38 10.81
CA LYS A 98 6.55 -3.81 11.60
C LYS A 98 7.59 -4.86 11.99
N ASN A 99 7.17 -6.13 12.08
CA ASN A 99 8.00 -7.25 12.55
C ASN A 99 7.56 -8.59 11.94
N ALA A 100 8.22 -9.68 12.34
CA ALA A 100 7.92 -11.01 11.82
C ALA A 100 6.53 -11.52 12.22
N GLU A 101 5.99 -11.12 13.37
CA GLU A 101 4.63 -11.48 13.80
C GLU A 101 3.60 -10.73 12.92
N GLY A 102 3.80 -9.43 12.65
CA GLY A 102 2.95 -8.66 11.74
C GLY A 102 2.87 -9.28 10.33
N ARG A 103 3.97 -9.86 9.83
CA ARG A 103 3.93 -10.65 8.60
C ARG A 103 2.99 -11.85 8.69
N LYS A 104 3.02 -12.58 9.81
CA LYS A 104 2.12 -13.73 10.03
C LYS A 104 0.66 -13.27 10.14
N ASP A 105 0.43 -12.17 10.85
CA ASP A 105 -0.90 -11.61 11.06
C ASP A 105 -1.53 -11.15 9.74
N ILE A 106 -0.76 -10.44 8.88
CA ILE A 106 -1.21 -10.06 7.54
C ILE A 106 -1.53 -11.30 6.70
N ASN A 107 -0.64 -12.30 6.68
CA ASN A 107 -0.87 -13.52 5.94
C ASN A 107 -2.12 -14.27 6.43
N PHE A 108 -2.36 -14.29 7.74
CA PHE A 108 -3.56 -14.89 8.33
C PHE A 108 -4.82 -14.12 7.89
N ALA A 109 -4.82 -12.79 8.02
CA ALA A 109 -5.95 -11.95 7.63
C ALA A 109 -6.31 -12.13 6.15
N LEU A 110 -5.31 -12.15 5.25
CA LEU A 110 -5.53 -12.38 3.81
C LEU A 110 -5.96 -13.83 3.51
N SER A 111 -5.51 -14.80 4.28
CA SER A 111 -6.00 -16.19 4.16
C SER A 111 -7.48 -16.27 4.52
N MET A 112 -7.89 -15.63 5.61
CA MET A 112 -9.30 -15.56 6.01
C MET A 112 -10.14 -14.77 5.00
N ALA A 113 -9.58 -13.70 4.41
CA ALA A 113 -10.22 -12.97 3.32
C ALA A 113 -10.55 -13.85 2.11
N ASN A 114 -9.70 -14.86 1.83
CA ASN A 114 -9.93 -15.84 0.76
C ASN A 114 -10.86 -16.99 1.18
N ILE A 115 -10.87 -17.39 2.45
CA ILE A 115 -11.65 -18.54 2.95
C ILE A 115 -13.11 -18.17 3.18
N ASP A 116 -13.36 -17.09 3.91
CA ASP A 116 -14.72 -16.69 4.33
C ASP A 116 -15.14 -15.28 3.87
N GLY A 117 -14.20 -14.49 3.36
CA GLY A 117 -14.43 -13.13 2.88
C GLY A 117 -14.50 -12.97 1.35
N TYR A 118 -14.31 -14.04 0.57
CA TYR A 118 -14.21 -13.94 -0.88
C TYR A 118 -15.57 -13.71 -1.54
N TYR A 119 -15.70 -12.52 -2.15
CA TYR A 119 -16.79 -12.22 -3.08
C TYR A 119 -16.28 -11.25 -4.15
N TYR A 120 -15.97 -11.74 -5.34
CA TYR A 120 -15.22 -11.08 -6.42
C TYR A 120 -13.77 -10.70 -6.05
N LYS A 121 -13.51 -10.35 -4.81
CA LYS A 121 -12.22 -10.00 -4.23
C LYS A 121 -12.07 -10.68 -2.86
N PRO A 122 -10.85 -10.97 -2.41
CA PRO A 122 -10.60 -11.37 -1.02
C PRO A 122 -10.76 -10.15 -0.10
N ARG A 123 -11.77 -10.15 0.77
CA ARG A 123 -12.16 -8.97 1.56
C ARG A 123 -11.95 -9.20 3.05
N ILE A 124 -11.43 -8.18 3.72
CA ILE A 124 -11.36 -8.10 5.18
C ILE A 124 -12.39 -7.11 5.70
N ASP A 125 -12.74 -7.19 6.97
CA ASP A 125 -13.53 -6.20 7.69
C ASP A 125 -12.81 -5.74 8.97
N LEU A 126 -13.40 -4.83 9.72
CA LEU A 126 -12.79 -4.34 10.95
C LEU A 126 -12.65 -5.42 12.02
N GLU A 127 -13.55 -6.43 12.06
CA GLU A 127 -13.40 -7.57 12.97
C GLU A 127 -12.07 -8.30 12.74
N LEU A 128 -11.79 -8.61 11.48
CA LEU A 128 -10.56 -9.30 11.11
C LEU A 128 -9.32 -8.42 11.25
N LEU A 129 -9.43 -7.14 10.89
CA LEU A 129 -8.35 -6.16 11.03
C LEU A 129 -7.94 -5.98 12.50
N PHE A 130 -8.90 -5.83 13.41
CA PHE A 130 -8.64 -5.59 14.84
C PHE A 130 -8.17 -6.85 15.59
N ASN A 131 -8.14 -8.02 14.95
CA ASN A 131 -7.44 -9.18 15.48
C ASN A 131 -5.91 -9.09 15.31
N ILE A 132 -5.42 -8.15 14.50
CA ILE A 132 -3.99 -7.88 14.35
C ILE A 132 -3.54 -6.98 15.52
N PRO A 133 -2.56 -7.38 16.34
CA PRO A 133 -2.02 -6.53 17.39
C PRO A 133 -1.45 -5.24 16.79
N LYS A 134 -1.85 -4.11 17.35
CA LYS A 134 -1.52 -2.78 16.83
C LYS A 134 -0.03 -2.49 16.73
N GLU A 135 0.77 -3.10 17.58
CA GLU A 135 2.24 -2.98 17.61
C GLU A 135 2.93 -3.72 16.45
N ASN A 136 2.22 -4.64 15.78
CA ASN A 136 2.78 -5.51 14.76
C ASN A 136 2.71 -4.92 13.34
N VAL A 137 1.86 -3.92 13.12
CA VAL A 137 1.63 -3.37 11.77
C VAL A 137 1.51 -1.85 11.77
N ILE A 138 1.72 -1.27 10.59
CA ILE A 138 1.31 0.09 10.23
C ILE A 138 0.17 -0.04 9.23
N VAL A 139 -0.86 0.78 9.38
CA VAL A 139 -2.03 0.84 8.49
C VAL A 139 -2.11 2.21 7.85
N THR A 140 -2.45 2.31 6.56
CA THR A 140 -2.77 3.60 5.92
C THR A 140 -4.12 3.57 5.23
N SER A 141 -4.71 4.75 5.03
CA SER A 141 -6.01 4.90 4.37
C SER A 141 -6.00 4.64 2.85
N ALA A 142 -4.84 4.27 2.31
CA ALA A 142 -4.61 4.02 0.89
C ALA A 142 -5.07 5.16 -0.05
N CYS A 143 -5.29 4.84 -1.34
CA CYS A 143 -5.65 5.79 -2.39
C CYS A 143 -7.12 6.27 -2.31
N LEU A 144 -7.60 6.95 -3.36
CA LEU A 144 -9.01 7.34 -3.51
C LEU A 144 -9.99 6.19 -3.26
N SER A 145 -9.62 4.96 -3.63
CA SER A 145 -10.43 3.79 -3.41
C SER A 145 -10.63 3.43 -1.93
N GLY A 146 -9.78 3.90 -1.02
CA GLY A 146 -9.98 3.77 0.43
C GLY A 146 -11.19 4.56 0.96
N TRP A 147 -11.79 5.45 0.16
CA TRP A 147 -12.79 6.42 0.57
C TRP A 147 -14.14 6.29 -0.17
N HIS A 148 -14.40 5.16 -0.79
CA HIS A 148 -15.64 4.94 -1.56
C HIS A 148 -16.91 4.92 -0.71
N TYR A 149 -16.85 4.47 0.54
CA TYR A 149 -18.02 4.51 1.43
C TYR A 149 -18.31 5.92 1.91
N LYS A 150 -19.60 6.26 2.02
CA LYS A 150 -20.04 7.58 2.51
C LYS A 150 -19.58 7.86 3.96
N ASP A 151 -19.48 6.81 4.75
CA ASP A 151 -19.06 6.81 6.15
C ASP A 151 -17.58 6.35 6.32
N ALA A 152 -16.77 6.43 5.27
CA ALA A 152 -15.35 6.06 5.32
C ALA A 152 -14.58 6.84 6.40
N GLU A 153 -14.95 8.10 6.64
CA GLU A 153 -14.35 8.92 7.70
C GLU A 153 -14.53 8.30 9.08
N ASP A 154 -15.76 7.93 9.43
CA ASP A 154 -16.05 7.29 10.73
C ASP A 154 -15.31 5.96 10.90
N ILE A 155 -15.11 5.26 9.79
CA ILE A 155 -14.36 3.98 9.79
C ILE A 155 -12.88 4.22 9.99
N TRP A 156 -12.28 5.21 9.31
CA TRP A 156 -10.87 5.55 9.51
C TRP A 156 -10.59 6.08 10.91
N LEU A 157 -11.53 6.79 11.53
CA LEU A 157 -11.43 7.19 12.94
C LEU A 157 -11.42 5.98 13.87
N LYS A 158 -12.26 4.96 13.64
CA LYS A 158 -12.21 3.71 14.41
C LYS A 158 -10.88 2.96 14.23
N VAL A 159 -10.33 2.99 13.02
CA VAL A 159 -9.01 2.40 12.75
C VAL A 159 -7.92 3.17 13.52
N HIS A 160 -7.99 4.50 13.53
CA HIS A 160 -7.09 5.34 14.32
C HIS A 160 -7.23 5.10 15.83
N ASP A 161 -8.46 5.02 16.34
CA ASP A 161 -8.71 4.72 17.75
C ASP A 161 -8.06 3.41 18.21
N TYR A 162 -8.01 2.40 17.34
CA TYR A 162 -7.38 1.11 17.64
C TYR A 162 -5.86 1.14 17.45
N PHE A 163 -5.36 1.61 16.30
CA PHE A 163 -3.94 1.55 15.94
C PHE A 163 -3.11 2.72 16.47
N GLY A 164 -3.76 3.85 16.85
CA GLY A 164 -3.07 5.06 17.32
C GLY A 164 -2.06 5.58 16.29
N ASP A 165 -0.83 5.83 16.72
CA ASP A 165 0.25 6.35 15.87
C ASP A 165 0.68 5.38 14.74
N ASN A 166 0.25 4.12 14.78
CA ASN A 166 0.47 3.16 13.70
C ASN A 166 -0.60 3.25 12.58
N PHE A 167 -1.48 4.24 12.63
CA PHE A 167 -2.39 4.59 11.53
C PHE A 167 -2.03 5.94 10.95
N LEU A 168 -1.88 6.01 9.61
CA LEU A 168 -1.56 7.23 8.88
C LEU A 168 -2.58 7.47 7.76
N LEU A 169 -2.89 8.74 7.52
CA LEU A 169 -3.75 9.15 6.41
C LEU A 169 -2.90 9.41 5.16
N GLU A 170 -3.18 8.68 4.08
CA GLU A 170 -2.43 8.79 2.83
C GLU A 170 -2.90 9.97 1.99
N VAL A 171 -1.96 10.81 1.56
CA VAL A 171 -2.16 11.89 0.59
C VAL A 171 -1.41 11.57 -0.70
N GLN A 172 -2.02 11.87 -1.84
CA GLN A 172 -1.46 11.61 -3.17
C GLN A 172 -1.44 12.90 -4.01
N ALA A 173 -0.48 12.97 -4.93
CA ALA A 173 -0.21 14.17 -5.71
C ALA A 173 -1.01 14.30 -7.02
N HIS A 174 -1.99 13.41 -7.29
CA HIS A 174 -2.79 13.48 -8.52
C HIS A 174 -3.49 14.83 -8.66
N ASN A 175 -3.30 15.50 -9.80
CA ASN A 175 -3.85 16.83 -10.03
C ASN A 175 -5.29 16.78 -10.59
N THR A 176 -6.15 15.99 -9.94
CA THR A 176 -7.57 15.82 -10.30
C THR A 176 -8.48 16.38 -9.20
N GLU A 177 -9.67 16.83 -9.55
CA GLU A 177 -10.60 17.37 -8.56
C GLU A 177 -11.06 16.36 -7.50
N PRO A 178 -11.27 15.06 -7.81
CA PRO A 178 -11.55 14.07 -6.76
C PRO A 178 -10.41 13.98 -5.74
N GLN A 179 -9.14 13.91 -6.19
CA GLN A 179 -7.99 13.83 -5.29
C GLN A 179 -7.81 15.12 -4.47
N LYS A 180 -7.99 16.29 -5.09
CA LYS A 180 -7.93 17.56 -4.37
C LYS A 180 -8.98 17.65 -3.26
N ARG A 181 -10.20 17.19 -3.52
CA ARG A 181 -11.25 17.12 -2.48
C ARG A 181 -10.88 16.17 -1.36
N LEU A 182 -10.33 15.00 -1.71
CA LEU A 182 -9.89 14.03 -0.72
C LEU A 182 -8.74 14.58 0.14
N ASN A 183 -7.71 15.16 -0.47
CA ASN A 183 -6.59 15.73 0.29
C ASN A 183 -7.04 16.83 1.25
N ARG A 184 -7.98 17.73 0.85
CA ARG A 184 -8.55 18.72 1.78
C ARG A 184 -9.28 18.07 2.96
N LYS A 185 -10.02 16.99 2.70
CA LYS A 185 -10.71 16.20 3.74
C LYS A 185 -9.71 15.56 4.68
N ILE A 186 -8.67 14.92 4.13
CA ILE A 186 -7.60 14.28 4.90
C ILE A 186 -6.89 15.29 5.81
N LEU A 187 -6.49 16.45 5.27
CA LEU A 187 -5.80 17.48 6.06
C LEU A 187 -6.67 18.00 7.22
N LYS A 188 -7.97 18.18 6.96
CA LYS A 188 -8.92 18.55 8.03
C LYS A 188 -8.97 17.49 9.11
N LEU A 189 -9.17 16.23 8.73
CA LEU A 189 -9.28 15.09 9.64
C LEU A 189 -7.99 14.89 10.44
N ALA A 190 -6.84 14.94 9.75
CA ALA A 190 -5.51 14.85 10.36
C ALA A 190 -5.30 15.89 11.45
N LYS A 191 -5.70 17.14 11.19
CA LYS A 191 -5.58 18.24 12.15
C LYS A 191 -6.56 18.10 13.32
N GLU A 192 -7.82 17.73 13.05
CA GLU A 192 -8.87 17.62 14.08
C GLU A 192 -8.59 16.46 15.06
N HIS A 193 -8.01 15.37 14.58
CA HIS A 193 -7.78 14.14 15.36
C HIS A 193 -6.30 13.86 15.64
N ASN A 194 -5.39 14.77 15.29
CA ASN A 194 -3.94 14.61 15.46
C ASN A 194 -3.40 13.31 14.79
N ILE A 195 -3.88 13.01 13.58
CA ILE A 195 -3.43 11.84 12.81
C ILE A 195 -2.31 12.29 11.87
N GLN A 196 -1.24 11.51 11.76
CA GLN A 196 -0.16 11.79 10.85
C GLN A 196 -0.59 11.55 9.40
N ILE A 197 -0.11 12.40 8.48
CA ILE A 197 -0.27 12.21 7.03
C ILE A 197 0.97 11.53 6.45
N ILE A 198 0.79 10.74 5.38
CA ILE A 198 1.87 10.05 4.68
C ILE A 198 1.68 10.16 3.16
N CYS A 199 2.78 10.32 2.43
CA CYS A 199 2.74 10.38 0.97
C CYS A 199 2.65 8.96 0.38
N GLY A 200 1.61 8.68 -0.41
CA GLY A 200 1.51 7.48 -1.24
C GLY A 200 1.64 7.81 -2.72
N LEU A 201 2.13 6.85 -3.51
CA LEU A 201 2.25 6.99 -4.96
C LEU A 201 1.25 6.10 -5.72
N ASP A 202 0.83 4.98 -5.13
CA ASP A 202 -0.01 3.99 -5.81
C ASP A 202 0.59 3.59 -7.17
N SER A 203 1.90 3.30 -7.14
CA SER A 203 2.70 3.12 -8.36
C SER A 203 2.37 1.80 -9.03
N HIS A 204 1.99 1.83 -10.31
CA HIS A 204 1.70 0.67 -11.15
C HIS A 204 2.72 0.49 -12.28
N TYR A 205 3.60 1.45 -12.46
CA TYR A 205 4.70 1.45 -13.41
C TYR A 205 5.84 2.35 -12.94
N ILE A 206 7.00 2.21 -13.55
CA ILE A 206 8.19 2.99 -13.16
C ILE A 206 8.26 4.34 -13.88
N ASP A 207 7.92 4.36 -15.17
CA ASP A 207 8.05 5.50 -16.06
C ASP A 207 7.11 5.39 -17.28
N ASP A 208 7.17 6.38 -18.18
CA ASP A 208 6.34 6.44 -19.39
C ASP A 208 6.48 5.21 -20.30
N ASN A 209 7.66 4.57 -20.34
CA ASN A 209 7.87 3.37 -21.18
C ASN A 209 7.06 2.18 -20.63
N THR A 210 7.00 2.05 -19.31
CA THR A 210 6.21 0.99 -18.66
C THR A 210 4.74 1.35 -18.56
N ALA A 211 4.38 2.64 -18.51
CA ALA A 211 3.00 3.12 -18.68
C ALA A 211 2.41 2.66 -20.03
N ILE A 212 3.16 2.84 -21.12
CA ILE A 212 2.74 2.38 -22.46
C ILE A 212 2.47 0.87 -22.48
N LYS A 213 3.28 0.06 -21.79
CA LYS A 213 3.05 -1.40 -21.70
C LYS A 213 1.75 -1.71 -20.94
N ARG A 214 1.49 -1.02 -19.82
CA ARG A 214 0.24 -1.15 -19.08
C ARG A 214 -0.96 -0.82 -19.97
N ASP A 215 -0.92 0.29 -20.67
CA ASP A 215 -1.99 0.72 -21.59
C ASP A 215 -2.25 -0.31 -22.70
N GLN A 216 -1.19 -0.93 -23.24
CA GLN A 216 -1.31 -2.00 -24.23
C GLN A 216 -2.00 -3.24 -23.65
N ILE A 217 -1.68 -3.63 -22.41
CA ILE A 217 -2.33 -4.75 -21.72
C ILE A 217 -3.80 -4.47 -21.49
N LEU A 218 -4.14 -3.29 -20.96
CA LEU A 218 -5.52 -2.88 -20.71
C LEU A 218 -6.33 -2.85 -22.01
N LYS A 219 -5.79 -2.24 -23.06
CA LYS A 219 -6.42 -2.20 -24.38
C LYS A 219 -6.65 -3.60 -24.96
N TYR A 220 -5.68 -4.50 -24.85
CA TYR A 220 -5.81 -5.89 -25.30
C TYR A 220 -6.90 -6.65 -24.54
N LYS A 221 -7.05 -6.36 -23.25
CA LYS A 221 -8.05 -6.96 -22.36
C LYS A 221 -9.40 -6.26 -22.41
N HIS A 222 -9.57 -5.20 -23.19
CA HIS A 222 -10.77 -4.37 -23.24
C HIS A 222 -11.18 -3.81 -21.86
N ILE A 223 -10.18 -3.41 -21.07
CA ILE A 223 -10.35 -2.82 -19.75
C ILE A 223 -10.10 -1.31 -19.86
N GLU A 224 -10.99 -0.52 -19.28
CA GLU A 224 -10.89 0.93 -19.19
C GLU A 224 -11.12 1.38 -17.75
N TYR A 225 -10.28 2.31 -17.28
CA TYR A 225 -10.38 2.98 -15.99
C TYR A 225 -10.52 4.50 -16.22
N PRO A 226 -11.74 4.98 -16.55
CA PRO A 226 -11.93 6.42 -16.84
C PRO A 226 -11.58 7.32 -15.65
N GLU A 227 -11.68 6.81 -14.43
CA GLU A 227 -11.36 7.50 -13.18
C GLU A 227 -9.87 7.81 -13.02
N GLU A 228 -9.00 7.02 -13.67
CA GLU A 228 -7.55 7.19 -13.60
C GLU A 228 -7.03 8.31 -14.52
N PHE A 229 -7.88 8.91 -15.35
CA PHE A 229 -7.45 9.97 -16.25
C PHE A 229 -6.82 11.14 -15.49
N GLY A 230 -5.55 11.39 -15.77
CA GLY A 230 -4.75 12.43 -15.11
C GLY A 230 -4.11 11.99 -13.78
N TRP A 231 -4.11 10.69 -13.48
CA TRP A 231 -3.37 10.17 -12.33
C TRP A 231 -1.89 9.97 -12.67
N TYR A 232 -1.06 10.14 -11.64
CA TYR A 232 0.37 9.85 -11.69
C TYR A 232 0.62 8.50 -10.99
N MET A 233 0.72 7.44 -11.76
CA MET A 233 0.91 6.08 -11.24
C MET A 233 2.34 5.56 -11.47
N ASP A 234 3.27 6.47 -11.70
CA ASP A 234 4.70 6.21 -11.88
C ASP A 234 5.46 6.21 -10.54
N TYR A 235 6.74 5.85 -10.61
CA TYR A 235 7.68 6.02 -9.50
C TYR A 235 8.69 7.13 -9.81
N PRO A 236 8.34 8.39 -9.57
CA PRO A 236 9.20 9.53 -9.84
C PRO A 236 10.21 9.77 -8.70
N ASP A 237 11.17 10.65 -8.94
CA ASP A 237 12.04 11.16 -7.89
C ASP A 237 11.29 12.10 -6.92
N THR A 238 11.89 12.33 -5.75
CA THR A 238 11.31 13.17 -4.70
C THR A 238 11.01 14.59 -5.17
N LYS A 239 11.86 15.17 -6.03
CA LYS A 239 11.67 16.52 -6.55
C LYS A 239 10.39 16.59 -7.39
N THR A 240 10.16 15.60 -8.22
CA THR A 240 8.95 15.49 -9.04
C THR A 240 7.71 15.34 -8.16
N VAL A 241 7.75 14.53 -7.09
CA VAL A 241 6.64 14.40 -6.13
C VAL A 241 6.32 15.75 -5.49
N ILE A 242 7.33 16.48 -5.00
CA ILE A 242 7.14 17.81 -4.41
C ILE A 242 6.50 18.76 -5.44
N THR A 243 7.03 18.81 -6.66
CA THR A 243 6.49 19.67 -7.72
C THR A 243 5.02 19.37 -8.01
N ARG A 244 4.65 18.07 -8.11
CA ARG A 244 3.26 17.65 -8.35
C ARG A 244 2.31 18.07 -7.23
N PHE A 245 2.72 17.98 -5.96
CA PHE A 245 1.92 18.48 -4.83
C PHE A 245 1.79 19.99 -4.85
N GLN A 246 2.87 20.72 -5.19
CA GLN A 246 2.82 22.18 -5.34
C GLN A 246 1.88 22.60 -6.48
N GLU A 247 1.92 21.92 -7.63
CA GLU A 247 0.99 22.14 -8.75
C GLU A 247 -0.45 21.79 -8.40
N GLN A 248 -0.67 20.77 -7.58
CA GLN A 248 -1.99 20.43 -7.05
C GLN A 248 -2.54 21.54 -6.14
N GLY A 249 -1.68 22.21 -5.36
CA GLY A 249 -1.97 23.42 -4.60
C GLY A 249 -2.90 23.22 -3.40
N ILE A 250 -2.89 22.03 -2.79
CA ILE A 250 -3.72 21.70 -1.62
C ILE A 250 -2.90 21.66 -0.33
N LEU A 251 -1.74 21.02 -0.34
CA LEU A 251 -0.82 20.95 0.78
C LEU A 251 0.13 22.15 0.77
N SER A 252 0.45 22.68 1.94
CA SER A 252 1.57 23.61 2.12
C SER A 252 2.91 22.89 1.93
N ASP A 253 3.99 23.64 1.69
CA ASP A 253 5.34 23.06 1.57
C ASP A 253 5.75 22.26 2.82
N GLU A 254 5.34 22.69 4.01
CA GLU A 254 5.59 21.98 5.27
C GLU A 254 4.82 20.66 5.33
N GLU A 255 3.54 20.65 4.95
CA GLU A 255 2.73 19.43 4.90
C GLU A 255 3.23 18.45 3.84
N ILE A 256 3.67 18.93 2.67
CA ILE A 256 4.29 18.10 1.63
C ILE A 256 5.54 17.39 2.19
N LEU A 257 6.44 18.17 2.80
CA LEU A 257 7.67 17.61 3.37
C LEU A 257 7.37 16.63 4.51
N THR A 258 6.43 16.95 5.37
CA THR A 258 6.01 16.10 6.48
C THR A 258 5.46 14.76 5.95
N ALA A 259 4.54 14.80 4.97
CA ALA A 259 3.96 13.60 4.38
C ALA A 259 5.03 12.70 3.74
N ILE A 260 5.98 13.30 3.03
CA ILE A 260 7.09 12.57 2.43
C ILE A 260 8.03 12.02 3.52
N MET A 261 8.42 12.81 4.51
CA MET A 261 9.31 12.37 5.60
C MET A 261 8.70 11.22 6.42
N ASN A 262 7.39 11.20 6.60
CA ASN A 262 6.71 10.14 7.32
C ASN A 262 6.83 8.77 6.63
N THR A 263 7.16 8.70 5.34
CA THR A 263 7.46 7.42 4.68
C THR A 263 8.73 6.74 5.24
N ASN A 264 9.59 7.48 5.96
CA ASN A 264 10.77 6.90 6.61
C ASN A 264 10.42 6.01 7.81
N VAL A 265 9.20 6.01 8.30
CA VAL A 265 8.72 5.09 9.34
C VAL A 265 9.04 3.63 8.99
N PHE A 266 8.95 3.25 7.72
CA PHE A 266 9.28 1.90 7.29
C PHE A 266 10.77 1.57 7.36
N VAL A 267 11.63 2.58 7.26
CA VAL A 267 13.08 2.43 7.44
C VAL A 267 13.44 2.34 8.92
N THR A 268 12.82 3.18 9.76
CA THR A 268 13.22 3.41 11.14
C THR A 268 12.53 2.52 12.15
N GLU A 269 11.24 2.20 11.93
CA GLU A 269 10.40 1.50 12.92
C GLU A 269 10.08 0.04 12.56
N CYS A 270 10.22 -0.35 11.29
CA CYS A 270 10.04 -1.76 10.92
C CYS A 270 11.33 -2.53 11.15
N GLU A 271 11.21 -3.74 11.68
CA GLU A 271 12.31 -4.68 11.83
C GLU A 271 12.68 -5.31 10.47
N GLU A 272 13.87 -5.87 10.37
CA GLU A 272 14.25 -6.69 9.24
C GLU A 272 13.58 -8.07 9.36
N ILE A 273 12.74 -8.41 8.37
CA ILE A 273 12.05 -9.70 8.34
C ILE A 273 12.91 -10.71 7.59
N ILE A 274 13.37 -11.74 8.31
CA ILE A 274 14.18 -12.82 7.76
C ILE A 274 13.30 -14.06 7.56
N PHE A 275 13.32 -14.63 6.35
CA PHE A 275 12.67 -15.90 6.09
C PHE A 275 13.57 -17.05 6.52
N ASP A 276 13.06 -17.93 7.41
CA ASP A 276 13.75 -19.16 7.76
C ASP A 276 13.78 -20.10 6.54
N ARG A 277 14.98 -20.43 6.08
CA ARG A 277 15.21 -21.33 4.94
C ARG A 277 15.37 -22.79 5.34
N LYS A 278 15.20 -23.11 6.63
CA LYS A 278 15.22 -24.51 7.05
C LYS A 278 14.07 -25.25 6.41
N PHE A 279 14.42 -26.33 5.73
CA PHE A 279 13.44 -27.26 5.17
C PHE A 279 12.66 -27.85 6.35
N MET A 280 11.49 -27.32 6.63
CA MET A 280 10.56 -27.96 7.57
C MET A 280 9.82 -29.04 6.80
N ASN A 281 10.10 -30.31 7.09
CA ASN A 281 9.21 -31.40 6.74
C ASN A 281 7.92 -31.19 7.53
N THR A 282 7.07 -30.31 7.04
CA THR A 282 5.72 -30.21 7.55
C THR A 282 4.98 -31.42 7.02
N PHE A 283 4.92 -32.48 7.81
CA PHE A 283 3.82 -33.42 7.72
C PHE A 283 2.57 -32.57 7.98
N CYS A 284 1.91 -32.17 6.89
CA CYS A 284 0.62 -31.54 6.97
C CYS A 284 -0.34 -32.56 7.58
N ILE A 285 -0.60 -32.45 8.86
CA ILE A 285 -1.70 -33.17 9.52
C ILE A 285 -2.98 -32.47 9.06
N ILE A 286 -3.33 -32.67 7.78
CA ILE A 286 -4.66 -32.33 7.24
C ILE A 286 -5.62 -33.46 7.64
N PHE A 287 -5.73 -33.77 8.92
CA PHE A 287 -6.76 -34.66 9.41
C PHE A 287 -7.22 -34.19 10.78
N ASN A 288 -8.08 -33.16 10.82
CA ASN A 288 -9.07 -33.01 11.92
C ASN A 288 -9.95 -31.75 11.79
N TRP A 289 -10.18 -31.22 10.58
CA TRP A 289 -11.09 -30.07 10.37
C TRP A 289 -12.44 -30.43 9.73
N PHE A 290 -12.74 -31.75 9.63
CA PHE A 290 -14.08 -32.22 9.26
C PHE A 290 -14.61 -33.17 10.37
N ARG A 291 -15.03 -32.59 11.48
CA ARG A 291 -16.05 -33.17 12.37
C ARG A 291 -16.85 -32.05 13.00
#